data_5ac710fc05f9bfea2ebed24d5154d290
#
_entry.id   5ac710fc05f9bfea2ebed24d5154d290
#
_cell.length_a   1.000
_cell.length_b   1.000
_cell.length_c   1.000
_cell.angle_alpha   90.00
_cell.angle_beta   90.00
_cell.angle_gamma   90.00
#
_symmetry.space_group_name_H-M   'P 1'
#
loop_
_entity.id
_entity.type
_entity.pdbx_description
1 polymer ?
#
loop_
_entity_poly.entity_id
_entity_poly.type
_entity_poly.pdbx_seq_one_letter_code
_entity_poly.pdbx_strand_id
1 'polypeptide(L)'
;GMAMAQAHMAATFNTEDYNVIDHYTFVLGGDGCMEEGISSEAFSLAGTLGLSKLIVLYDSNNITIEGNTDLAFTEDVNKRMEAFGFQTITVEDGNDLEAIGKAIEEAKADKTRPSFITVRTQIGYGCPAKQGKASAHGEPLGVDNVKAMREFLGWESEEAFYVPQEVYDNYNKLAENGAKAEEAWNTLFTDYCAKYPELKALWDKYFGEVDAKGLLEDEEFWAYEDKAVATRALSGTMINRLKDRLPNLFGGSADLAPSNKTHMNDAGDFSKDDYLGRNLHFGVREFAM
;
A
#
# COMPACT_ATOMS: atom_id res chain seq x y z
N GLY A 1 -4.84 -2.00 -1.16
CA GLY A 1 -5.21 -3.20 -0.39
C GLY A 1 -4.55 -3.22 0.98
N MET A 2 -3.22 -3.13 1.06
CA MET A 2 -2.49 -3.16 2.35
C MET A 2 -2.93 -2.03 3.30
N ALA A 3 -3.09 -0.80 2.81
CA ALA A 3 -3.54 0.31 3.65
C ALA A 3 -5.01 0.16 4.10
N MET A 4 -5.89 -0.41 3.28
CA MET A 4 -7.26 -0.74 3.68
C MET A 4 -7.27 -1.84 4.75
N ALA A 5 -6.47 -2.90 4.56
CA ALA A 5 -6.32 -3.96 5.56
C ALA A 5 -5.79 -3.42 6.88
N GLN A 6 -4.78 -2.53 6.86
CA GLN A 6 -4.27 -1.87 8.05
C GLN A 6 -5.38 -1.09 8.79
N ALA A 7 -6.16 -0.27 8.07
CA ALA A 7 -7.23 0.52 8.67
C ALA A 7 -8.32 -0.36 9.30
N HIS A 8 -8.76 -1.41 8.60
CA HIS A 8 -9.75 -2.37 9.11
C HIS A 8 -9.24 -3.14 10.34
N MET A 9 -8.01 -3.67 10.26
CA MET A 9 -7.42 -4.41 11.38
C MET A 9 -7.15 -3.51 12.59
N ALA A 10 -6.71 -2.26 12.37
CA ALA A 10 -6.52 -1.31 13.45
C ALA A 10 -7.84 -0.98 14.16
N ALA A 11 -8.93 -0.77 13.40
CA ALA A 11 -10.26 -0.56 13.96
C ALA A 11 -10.78 -1.80 14.72
N THR A 12 -10.39 -3.01 14.29
CA THR A 12 -10.85 -4.27 14.88
C THR A 12 -10.07 -4.62 16.15
N PHE A 13 -8.75 -4.39 16.19
CA PHE A 13 -7.88 -4.95 17.23
C PHE A 13 -7.26 -3.92 18.16
N ASN A 14 -7.07 -2.66 17.73
CA ASN A 14 -6.50 -1.66 18.61
C ASN A 14 -7.49 -1.27 19.71
N THR A 15 -6.95 -1.00 20.89
CA THR A 15 -7.71 -0.53 22.06
C THR A 15 -7.15 0.83 22.52
N GLU A 16 -7.79 1.46 23.48
CA GLU A 16 -7.33 2.75 24.02
C GLU A 16 -5.87 2.70 24.53
N ASP A 17 -5.44 1.55 25.01
CA ASP A 17 -4.14 1.35 25.64
C ASP A 17 -3.16 0.46 24.85
N TYR A 18 -3.59 -0.20 23.76
CA TYR A 18 -2.74 -1.05 22.93
C TYR A 18 -2.96 -0.80 21.44
N ASN A 19 -1.93 -0.34 20.76
CA ASN A 19 -1.89 -0.21 19.30
C ASN A 19 -1.13 -1.39 18.68
N VAL A 20 -1.80 -2.53 18.54
CA VAL A 20 -1.18 -3.74 17.98
C VAL A 20 -1.04 -3.70 16.45
N ILE A 21 -1.81 -2.85 15.78
CA ILE A 21 -1.75 -2.59 14.34
C ILE A 21 -1.46 -1.11 14.10
N ASP A 22 -0.20 -0.77 13.79
CA ASP A 22 0.22 0.64 13.66
C ASP A 22 1.25 0.88 12.55
N HIS A 23 1.29 0.05 11.52
CA HIS A 23 2.23 0.18 10.41
C HIS A 23 1.75 1.15 9.32
N TYR A 24 2.71 1.72 8.60
CA TYR A 24 2.48 2.52 7.39
C TYR A 24 2.66 1.67 6.14
N THR A 25 1.97 2.05 5.07
CA THR A 25 2.20 1.52 3.73
C THR A 25 2.90 2.59 2.91
N PHE A 26 4.14 2.31 2.50
CA PHE A 26 4.91 3.16 1.60
C PHE A 26 4.83 2.63 0.17
N VAL A 27 4.64 3.54 -0.78
CA VAL A 27 4.61 3.24 -2.22
C VAL A 27 5.66 4.09 -2.92
N LEU A 28 6.44 3.49 -3.81
CA LEU A 28 7.34 4.20 -4.72
C LEU A 28 6.76 4.11 -6.13
N GLY A 29 6.70 5.23 -6.84
CA GLY A 29 6.22 5.29 -8.22
C GLY A 29 6.94 6.37 -9.01
N GLY A 30 7.08 6.18 -10.31
CA GLY A 30 7.65 7.17 -11.23
C GLY A 30 6.59 7.81 -12.13
N ASP A 31 7.02 8.60 -13.10
CA ASP A 31 6.15 9.32 -14.04
C ASP A 31 5.18 8.38 -14.76
N GLY A 32 5.67 7.27 -15.33
CA GLY A 32 4.82 6.29 -16.01
C GLY A 32 3.77 5.64 -15.09
N CYS A 33 4.08 5.48 -13.79
CA CYS A 33 3.08 4.99 -12.83
C CYS A 33 1.92 5.99 -12.66
N MET A 34 2.19 7.29 -12.78
CA MET A 34 1.16 8.33 -12.68
C MET A 34 0.32 8.46 -13.95
N GLU A 35 0.82 7.99 -15.09
CA GLU A 35 0.09 7.93 -16.36
C GLU A 35 -0.91 6.77 -16.42
N GLU A 36 -0.66 5.69 -15.68
CA GLU A 36 -1.53 4.51 -15.66
C GLU A 36 -2.93 4.80 -15.10
N GLY A 37 -3.97 4.36 -15.80
CA GLY A 37 -5.37 4.54 -15.39
C GLY A 37 -5.68 3.93 -14.02
N ILE A 38 -5.11 2.75 -13.72
CA ILE A 38 -5.28 2.06 -12.44
C ILE A 38 -4.79 2.91 -11.25
N SER A 39 -3.74 3.72 -11.43
CA SER A 39 -3.25 4.63 -10.39
C SER A 39 -4.29 5.68 -10.03
N SER A 40 -4.97 6.26 -11.02
CA SER A 40 -6.06 7.21 -10.78
C SER A 40 -7.23 6.60 -10.03
N GLU A 41 -7.62 5.38 -10.37
CA GLU A 41 -8.67 4.64 -9.66
C GLU A 41 -8.26 4.35 -8.21
N ALA A 42 -7.06 3.83 -7.99
CA ALA A 42 -6.55 3.46 -6.66
C ALA A 42 -6.38 4.68 -5.75
N PHE A 43 -5.79 5.78 -6.25
CA PHE A 43 -5.60 6.99 -5.44
C PHE A 43 -6.93 7.70 -5.15
N SER A 44 -7.84 7.79 -6.11
CA SER A 44 -9.19 8.31 -5.87
C SER A 44 -9.92 7.53 -4.77
N LEU A 45 -9.81 6.20 -4.76
CA LEU A 45 -10.39 5.37 -3.72
C LEU A 45 -9.69 5.59 -2.36
N ALA A 46 -8.36 5.63 -2.34
CA ALA A 46 -7.57 5.85 -1.12
C ALA A 46 -7.91 7.19 -0.44
N GLY A 47 -8.05 8.26 -1.23
CA GLY A 47 -8.47 9.56 -0.71
C GLY A 47 -9.92 9.55 -0.19
N THR A 48 -10.84 8.91 -0.92
CA THR A 48 -12.24 8.73 -0.47
C THR A 48 -12.31 8.00 0.87
N LEU A 49 -11.49 6.98 1.05
CA LEU A 49 -11.42 6.18 2.27
C LEU A 49 -10.56 6.81 3.39
N GLY A 50 -9.89 7.95 3.14
CA GLY A 50 -9.11 8.64 4.15
C GLY A 50 -7.94 7.81 4.71
N LEU A 51 -7.26 7.00 3.89
CA LEU A 51 -6.23 6.05 4.33
C LEU A 51 -4.94 6.77 4.79
N SER A 52 -4.96 7.35 5.96
CA SER A 52 -3.90 8.25 6.48
C SER A 52 -2.53 7.60 6.70
N LYS A 53 -2.44 6.28 6.67
CA LYS A 53 -1.18 5.54 6.76
C LYS A 53 -0.63 5.09 5.40
N LEU A 54 -1.23 5.55 4.31
CA LEU A 54 -0.69 5.41 2.96
C LEU A 54 0.17 6.63 2.63
N ILE A 55 1.46 6.40 2.36
CA ILE A 55 2.42 7.43 1.96
C ILE A 55 3.01 7.03 0.62
N VAL A 56 2.81 7.86 -0.39
CA VAL A 56 3.33 7.66 -1.74
C VAL A 56 4.50 8.59 -1.97
N LEU A 57 5.66 8.04 -2.38
CA LEU A 57 6.80 8.81 -2.85
C LEU A 57 6.82 8.71 -4.38
N TYR A 58 6.72 9.85 -5.03
CA TYR A 58 6.72 9.97 -6.47
C TYR A 58 8.07 10.48 -6.95
N ASP A 59 8.82 9.61 -7.62
CA ASP A 59 10.05 9.96 -8.34
C ASP A 59 9.67 10.74 -9.61
N SER A 60 9.72 12.05 -9.52
CA SER A 60 9.35 12.99 -10.58
C SER A 60 10.59 13.46 -11.31
N ASN A 61 11.00 12.73 -12.34
CA ASN A 61 12.18 13.05 -13.15
C ASN A 61 11.85 13.54 -14.56
N ASN A 62 10.57 13.55 -14.93
CA ASN A 62 10.02 14.00 -16.20
C ASN A 62 10.52 13.19 -17.43
N ILE A 63 10.92 11.93 -17.24
CA ILE A 63 11.43 11.08 -18.30
C ILE A 63 10.70 9.73 -18.30
N THR A 64 10.28 9.32 -19.50
CA THR A 64 9.83 7.97 -19.80
C THR A 64 10.76 7.34 -20.84
N ILE A 65 10.48 6.10 -21.24
CA ILE A 65 11.27 5.39 -22.27
C ILE A 65 11.29 6.14 -23.61
N GLU A 66 10.20 6.83 -23.94
CA GLU A 66 10.03 7.51 -25.22
C GLU A 66 10.69 8.89 -25.26
N GLY A 67 10.89 9.51 -24.08
CA GLY A 67 11.47 10.84 -23.97
C GLY A 67 10.99 11.61 -22.77
N ASN A 68 10.93 12.94 -22.92
CA ASN A 68 10.39 13.82 -21.91
C ASN A 68 8.86 13.59 -21.78
N THR A 69 8.34 13.63 -20.54
CA THR A 69 6.90 13.46 -20.28
C THR A 69 6.03 14.46 -21.04
N ASP A 70 6.52 15.67 -21.37
CA ASP A 70 5.77 16.68 -22.14
C ASP A 70 5.22 16.18 -23.47
N LEU A 71 5.76 15.08 -24.00
CA LEU A 71 5.26 14.44 -25.22
C LEU A 71 3.84 13.86 -25.05
N ALA A 72 3.51 13.38 -23.86
CA ALA A 72 2.26 12.65 -23.61
C ALA A 72 1.59 13.00 -22.27
N PHE A 73 2.27 13.65 -21.34
CA PHE A 73 1.83 13.83 -19.95
C PHE A 73 2.19 15.22 -19.41
N THR A 74 1.23 16.14 -19.44
CA THR A 74 1.42 17.57 -19.09
C THR A 74 0.57 18.02 -17.91
N GLU A 75 -0.08 17.11 -17.22
CA GLU A 75 -0.93 17.42 -16.09
C GLU A 75 -0.13 17.76 -14.81
N ASP A 76 -0.75 18.53 -13.93
CA ASP A 76 -0.24 18.82 -12.60
C ASP A 76 -0.65 17.66 -11.66
N VAL A 77 0.27 16.72 -11.44
CA VAL A 77 0.03 15.53 -10.63
C VAL A 77 -0.32 15.89 -9.18
N ASN A 78 0.31 16.92 -8.60
CA ASN A 78 0.01 17.36 -7.23
C ASN A 78 -1.45 17.84 -7.12
N LYS A 79 -1.91 18.66 -8.05
CA LYS A 79 -3.33 19.09 -8.05
C LYS A 79 -4.30 17.93 -8.26
N ARG A 80 -3.94 16.95 -9.08
CA ARG A 80 -4.75 15.73 -9.23
C ARG A 80 -4.85 14.98 -7.90
N MET A 81 -3.74 14.81 -7.18
CA MET A 81 -3.72 14.15 -5.88
C MET A 81 -4.48 14.96 -4.81
N GLU A 82 -4.37 16.28 -4.80
CA GLU A 82 -5.18 17.16 -3.95
C GLU A 82 -6.67 17.00 -4.23
N ALA A 83 -7.07 16.91 -5.51
CA ALA A 83 -8.46 16.67 -5.90
C ALA A 83 -8.96 15.28 -5.46
N PHE A 84 -8.09 14.29 -5.35
CA PHE A 84 -8.41 12.98 -4.77
C PHE A 84 -8.47 13.00 -3.22
N GLY A 85 -8.03 14.09 -2.57
CA GLY A 85 -8.07 14.22 -1.11
C GLY A 85 -6.76 13.87 -0.41
N PHE A 86 -5.64 13.82 -1.11
CA PHE A 86 -4.32 13.63 -0.51
C PHE A 86 -3.75 14.93 0.09
N GLN A 87 -2.92 14.79 1.12
CA GLN A 87 -1.91 15.80 1.44
C GLN A 87 -0.82 15.71 0.36
N THR A 88 -0.40 16.85 -0.20
CA THR A 88 0.73 16.89 -1.14
C THR A 88 1.90 17.64 -0.53
N ILE A 89 3.09 17.07 -0.67
CA ILE A 89 4.36 17.64 -0.19
C ILE A 89 5.34 17.57 -1.35
N THR A 90 6.20 18.57 -1.52
CA THR A 90 7.22 18.57 -2.57
C THR A 90 8.62 18.67 -1.97
N VAL A 91 9.51 17.79 -2.39
CA VAL A 91 10.94 17.82 -2.15
C VAL A 91 11.63 18.21 -3.47
N GLU A 92 12.27 19.36 -3.49
CA GLU A 92 12.83 19.95 -4.73
C GLU A 92 14.16 19.31 -5.16
N ASP A 93 14.88 18.64 -4.25
CA ASP A 93 16.11 17.90 -4.54
C ASP A 93 16.05 16.49 -3.94
N GLY A 94 15.92 15.50 -4.81
CA GLY A 94 15.90 14.08 -4.43
C GLY A 94 17.23 13.53 -3.90
N ASN A 95 18.30 14.34 -3.91
CA ASN A 95 19.57 14.00 -3.25
C ASN A 95 19.64 14.55 -1.82
N ASP A 96 18.70 15.40 -1.40
CA ASP A 96 18.59 15.91 -0.04
C ASP A 96 17.82 14.91 0.85
N LEU A 97 18.56 13.99 1.47
CA LEU A 97 17.99 12.96 2.36
C LEU A 97 17.33 13.56 3.61
N GLU A 98 17.77 14.73 4.07
CA GLU A 98 17.15 15.40 5.23
C GLU A 98 15.78 15.97 4.85
N ALA A 99 15.66 16.56 3.67
CA ALA A 99 14.38 17.06 3.15
C ALA A 99 13.39 15.93 2.93
N ILE A 100 13.83 14.80 2.37
CA ILE A 100 12.99 13.59 2.22
C ILE A 100 12.54 13.09 3.59
N GLY A 101 13.44 13.01 4.57
CA GLY A 101 13.11 12.58 5.93
C GLY A 101 12.06 13.49 6.59
N LYS A 102 12.21 14.80 6.46
CA LYS A 102 11.24 15.81 6.96
C LYS A 102 9.87 15.65 6.29
N ALA A 103 9.84 15.44 4.98
CA ALA A 103 8.60 15.24 4.24
C ALA A 103 7.86 13.96 4.69
N ILE A 104 8.59 12.89 4.97
CA ILE A 104 8.02 11.65 5.52
C ILE A 104 7.42 11.88 6.92
N GLU A 105 8.11 12.60 7.80
CA GLU A 105 7.58 12.91 9.14
C GLU A 105 6.38 13.86 9.07
N GLU A 106 6.36 14.82 8.15
CA GLU A 106 5.20 15.68 7.88
C GLU A 106 4.00 14.84 7.37
N ALA A 107 4.24 13.89 6.46
CA ALA A 107 3.23 12.96 5.98
C ALA A 107 2.66 12.09 7.12
N LYS A 108 3.51 11.58 8.00
CA LYS A 108 3.09 10.80 9.17
C LYS A 108 2.30 11.61 10.21
N ALA A 109 2.47 12.93 10.23
CA ALA A 109 1.76 13.82 11.16
C ALA A 109 0.30 14.02 10.76
N ASP A 110 -0.06 13.96 9.48
CA ASP A 110 -1.46 14.00 9.03
C ASP A 110 -2.14 12.63 9.26
N LYS A 111 -3.10 12.59 10.18
CA LYS A 111 -3.84 11.39 10.56
C LYS A 111 -5.20 11.27 9.87
N THR A 112 -5.50 12.16 8.93
CA THR A 112 -6.85 12.30 8.37
C THR A 112 -6.96 11.86 6.91
N ARG A 113 -5.86 11.82 6.17
CA ARG A 113 -5.82 11.55 4.73
C ARG A 113 -4.48 10.94 4.30
N PRO A 114 -4.43 10.24 3.16
CA PRO A 114 -3.17 9.75 2.61
C PRO A 114 -2.26 10.91 2.17
N SER A 115 -0.96 10.65 2.09
CA SER A 115 0.04 11.64 1.70
C SER A 115 0.75 11.24 0.40
N PHE A 116 1.05 12.25 -0.42
CA PHE A 116 1.75 12.13 -1.67
C PHE A 116 2.95 13.08 -1.67
N ILE A 117 4.15 12.51 -1.70
CA ILE A 117 5.42 13.26 -1.65
C ILE A 117 6.03 13.24 -3.04
N THR A 118 5.99 14.36 -3.74
CA THR A 118 6.69 14.54 -5.01
C THR A 118 8.15 14.82 -4.74
N VAL A 119 9.02 13.92 -5.15
CA VAL A 119 10.47 14.05 -5.02
C VAL A 119 11.04 14.36 -6.41
N ARG A 120 11.60 15.56 -6.58
CA ARG A 120 12.24 15.98 -7.82
C ARG A 120 13.59 15.29 -7.96
N THR A 121 13.73 14.47 -8.98
CA THR A 121 14.96 13.73 -9.24
C THR A 121 15.45 13.98 -10.67
N GLN A 122 16.62 13.47 -10.98
CA GLN A 122 17.15 13.45 -12.32
C GLN A 122 17.60 12.04 -12.67
N ILE A 123 16.94 11.42 -13.67
CA ILE A 123 17.30 10.08 -14.11
C ILE A 123 18.76 10.02 -14.54
N GLY A 124 19.47 8.96 -14.18
CA GLY A 124 20.89 8.78 -14.48
C GLY A 124 21.80 9.80 -13.84
N TYR A 125 21.42 10.35 -12.67
CA TYR A 125 22.20 11.34 -11.91
C TYR A 125 23.65 10.91 -11.74
N GLY A 126 24.58 11.83 -11.99
CA GLY A 126 26.01 11.57 -11.92
C GLY A 126 26.60 10.94 -13.20
N CYS A 127 25.82 10.62 -14.22
CA CYS A 127 26.30 10.20 -15.52
C CYS A 127 26.30 11.36 -16.52
N PRO A 128 27.43 12.06 -16.79
CA PRO A 128 27.41 13.32 -17.55
C PRO A 128 26.84 13.19 -18.97
N ALA A 129 26.96 12.03 -19.59
CA ALA A 129 26.47 11.79 -20.96
C ALA A 129 24.98 11.42 -21.02
N LYS A 130 24.41 10.80 -19.96
CA LYS A 130 23.07 10.23 -19.99
C LYS A 130 22.10 10.80 -18.94
N GLN A 131 22.57 11.56 -17.93
CA GLN A 131 21.66 12.13 -16.93
C GLN A 131 20.59 13.03 -17.57
N GLY A 132 19.35 12.92 -17.11
CA GLY A 132 18.21 13.64 -17.63
C GLY A 132 17.76 13.22 -19.04
N LYS A 133 18.21 12.07 -19.55
CA LYS A 133 17.85 11.58 -20.88
C LYS A 133 17.14 10.22 -20.83
N ALA A 134 16.22 10.00 -21.76
CA ALA A 134 15.52 8.72 -21.92
C ALA A 134 16.46 7.51 -22.09
N SER A 135 17.65 7.72 -22.68
CA SER A 135 18.67 6.68 -22.82
C SER A 135 19.26 6.17 -21.49
N ALA A 136 18.91 6.78 -20.35
CA ALA A 136 19.21 6.25 -19.02
C ALA A 136 18.08 5.37 -18.45
N HIS A 137 16.89 5.36 -19.08
CA HIS A 137 15.70 4.72 -18.52
C HIS A 137 15.73 3.20 -18.53
N GLY A 138 16.25 2.56 -19.52
CA GLY A 138 16.21 1.09 -19.59
C GLY A 138 17.42 0.48 -20.32
N GLU A 139 18.43 1.27 -20.63
CA GLU A 139 19.64 0.84 -21.33
C GLU A 139 20.85 0.81 -20.39
N PRO A 140 21.80 -0.11 -20.58
CA PRO A 140 23.07 -0.07 -19.89
C PRO A 140 23.79 1.28 -20.14
N LEU A 141 24.36 1.84 -19.08
CA LEU A 141 25.13 3.09 -19.22
C LEU A 141 26.34 2.92 -20.11
N GLY A 142 26.98 1.73 -20.11
CA GLY A 142 28.22 1.43 -20.81
C GLY A 142 29.44 1.73 -19.94
N VAL A 143 30.55 1.06 -20.22
CA VAL A 143 31.76 1.06 -19.37
C VAL A 143 32.33 2.46 -19.18
N ASP A 144 32.45 3.24 -20.23
CA ASP A 144 33.03 4.60 -20.17
C ASP A 144 32.16 5.54 -19.36
N ASN A 145 30.83 5.42 -19.50
CA ASN A 145 29.88 6.23 -18.73
C ASN A 145 29.86 5.83 -17.25
N VAL A 146 29.99 4.54 -16.94
CA VAL A 146 30.12 4.07 -15.54
C VAL A 146 31.38 4.63 -14.90
N LYS A 147 32.51 4.67 -15.66
CA LYS A 147 33.74 5.29 -15.18
C LYS A 147 33.56 6.77 -14.91
N ALA A 148 33.00 7.52 -15.84
CA ALA A 148 32.73 8.96 -15.66
C ALA A 148 31.77 9.23 -14.49
N MET A 149 30.77 8.38 -14.29
CA MET A 149 29.84 8.47 -13.14
C MET A 149 30.54 8.22 -11.81
N ARG A 150 31.45 7.23 -11.74
CA ARG A 150 32.27 6.98 -10.55
C ARG A 150 33.15 8.19 -10.20
N GLU A 151 33.80 8.78 -11.21
CA GLU A 151 34.61 10.00 -11.04
C GLU A 151 33.76 11.15 -10.52
N PHE A 152 32.56 11.37 -11.11
CA PHE A 152 31.62 12.41 -10.67
C PHE A 152 31.18 12.23 -9.20
N LEU A 153 30.88 10.98 -8.82
CA LEU A 153 30.40 10.64 -7.46
C LEU A 153 31.53 10.49 -6.43
N GLY A 154 32.80 10.62 -6.84
CA GLY A 154 33.94 10.40 -5.95
C GLY A 154 34.11 8.93 -5.51
N TRP A 155 33.66 7.98 -6.34
CA TRP A 155 33.75 6.55 -6.05
C TRP A 155 35.14 6.01 -6.44
N GLU A 156 35.94 5.66 -5.45
CA GLU A 156 37.36 5.31 -5.64
C GLU A 156 37.61 3.87 -6.12
N SER A 157 36.72 2.92 -5.79
CA SER A 157 36.94 1.51 -6.14
C SER A 157 36.63 1.23 -7.62
N GLU A 158 37.58 0.53 -8.28
CA GLU A 158 37.38 -0.01 -9.64
C GLU A 158 36.75 -1.42 -9.65
N GLU A 159 36.68 -2.08 -8.49
CA GLU A 159 36.14 -3.42 -8.33
C GLU A 159 34.63 -3.44 -8.66
N ALA A 160 34.21 -4.45 -9.44
CA ALA A 160 32.79 -4.65 -9.73
C ALA A 160 32.07 -5.17 -8.47
N PHE A 161 30.89 -4.61 -8.20
CA PHE A 161 30.06 -4.95 -7.03
C PHE A 161 30.75 -4.73 -5.66
N TYR A 162 31.77 -3.89 -5.61
CA TYR A 162 32.39 -3.50 -4.35
C TYR A 162 31.39 -2.78 -3.44
N VAL A 163 31.29 -3.24 -2.20
CA VAL A 163 30.50 -2.61 -1.14
C VAL A 163 31.41 -2.26 0.02
N PRO A 164 31.55 -0.98 0.39
CA PRO A 164 32.37 -0.58 1.54
C PRO A 164 31.89 -1.20 2.86
N GLN A 165 32.81 -1.44 3.80
CA GLN A 165 32.46 -2.03 5.09
C GLN A 165 31.45 -1.17 5.87
N GLU A 166 31.53 0.15 5.77
CA GLU A 166 30.61 1.09 6.41
C GLU A 166 29.15 0.87 5.99
N VAL A 167 28.93 0.42 4.75
CA VAL A 167 27.57 0.08 4.26
C VAL A 167 27.07 -1.17 4.98
N TYR A 168 27.86 -2.23 5.08
CA TYR A 168 27.51 -3.43 5.85
C TYR A 168 27.24 -3.10 7.32
N ASP A 169 28.09 -2.29 7.94
CA ASP A 169 27.96 -1.91 9.34
C ASP A 169 26.66 -1.10 9.58
N ASN A 170 26.29 -0.25 8.61
CA ASN A 170 25.02 0.50 8.68
C ASN A 170 23.80 -0.40 8.52
N TYR A 171 23.82 -1.30 7.54
CA TYR A 171 22.69 -2.23 7.32
C TYR A 171 22.57 -3.26 8.47
N ASN A 172 23.68 -3.68 9.08
CA ASN A 172 23.64 -4.54 10.27
C ASN A 172 22.92 -3.85 11.45
N LYS A 173 23.07 -2.53 11.61
CA LYS A 173 22.31 -1.77 12.62
C LYS A 173 20.81 -1.80 12.36
N LEU A 174 20.38 -1.82 11.07
CA LEU A 174 18.95 -1.96 10.73
C LEU A 174 18.42 -3.33 11.17
N ALA A 175 19.18 -4.41 10.97
CA ALA A 175 18.82 -5.75 11.44
C ALA A 175 18.68 -5.81 12.98
N GLU A 176 19.62 -5.19 13.72
CA GLU A 176 19.56 -5.10 15.18
C GLU A 176 18.35 -4.30 15.66
N ASN A 177 18.05 -3.16 15.01
CA ASN A 177 16.91 -2.33 15.33
C ASN A 177 15.60 -3.04 15.00
N GLY A 178 15.55 -3.78 13.88
CA GLY A 178 14.41 -4.62 13.52
C GLY A 178 14.10 -5.69 14.56
N ALA A 179 15.15 -6.40 15.03
CA ALA A 179 15.00 -7.42 16.07
C ALA A 179 14.46 -6.82 17.39
N LYS A 180 14.95 -5.65 17.80
CA LYS A 180 14.45 -4.94 19.00
C LYS A 180 12.99 -4.49 18.83
N ALA A 181 12.62 -4.02 17.64
CA ALA A 181 11.25 -3.62 17.37
C ALA A 181 10.29 -4.82 17.39
N GLU A 182 10.70 -5.97 16.85
CA GLU A 182 9.96 -7.23 16.89
C GLU A 182 9.79 -7.72 18.34
N GLU A 183 10.84 -7.73 19.15
CA GLU A 183 10.77 -8.10 20.56
C GLU A 183 9.83 -7.20 21.35
N ALA A 184 9.90 -5.88 21.11
CA ALA A 184 9.00 -4.92 21.75
C ALA A 184 7.53 -5.16 21.36
N TRP A 185 7.26 -5.44 20.07
CA TRP A 185 5.92 -5.76 19.62
C TRP A 185 5.42 -7.10 20.19
N ASN A 186 6.26 -8.13 20.26
CA ASN A 186 5.91 -9.43 20.86
C ASN A 186 5.54 -9.28 22.34
N THR A 187 6.25 -8.44 23.08
CA THR A 187 5.95 -8.13 24.49
C THR A 187 4.59 -7.43 24.58
N LEU A 188 4.38 -6.36 23.82
CA LEU A 188 3.13 -5.62 23.75
C LEU A 188 1.95 -6.55 23.39
N PHE A 189 2.13 -7.43 22.39
CA PHE A 189 1.08 -8.36 21.95
C PHE A 189 0.78 -9.44 23.02
N THR A 190 1.79 -9.88 23.75
CA THR A 190 1.61 -10.82 24.87
C THR A 190 0.73 -10.21 25.98
N ASP A 191 1.04 -8.98 26.39
CA ASP A 191 0.28 -8.24 27.39
C ASP A 191 -1.15 -7.94 26.92
N TYR A 192 -1.30 -7.53 25.65
CA TYR A 192 -2.60 -7.36 25.01
C TYR A 192 -3.45 -8.63 25.04
N CYS A 193 -2.89 -9.78 24.65
CA CYS A 193 -3.59 -11.06 24.67
C CYS A 193 -4.02 -11.48 26.08
N ALA A 194 -3.21 -11.20 27.08
CA ALA A 194 -3.54 -11.49 28.48
C ALA A 194 -4.68 -10.61 28.99
N LYS A 195 -4.72 -9.34 28.57
CA LYS A 195 -5.74 -8.37 28.98
C LYS A 195 -7.07 -8.53 28.24
N TYR A 196 -7.03 -8.88 26.95
CA TYR A 196 -8.17 -8.98 26.03
C TYR A 196 -8.28 -10.38 25.41
N PRO A 197 -8.61 -11.43 26.19
CA PRO A 197 -8.66 -12.80 25.68
C PRO A 197 -9.70 -13.00 24.57
N GLU A 198 -10.78 -12.22 24.55
CA GLU A 198 -11.78 -12.23 23.48
C GLU A 198 -11.23 -11.70 22.14
N LEU A 199 -10.41 -10.64 22.19
CA LEU A 199 -9.74 -10.11 21.01
C LEU A 199 -8.62 -11.05 20.53
N LYS A 200 -7.93 -11.72 21.45
CA LYS A 200 -7.00 -12.81 21.09
C LYS A 200 -7.71 -13.95 20.36
N ALA A 201 -8.87 -14.37 20.85
CA ALA A 201 -9.65 -15.41 20.19
C ALA A 201 -10.14 -14.98 18.80
N LEU A 202 -10.47 -13.69 18.62
CA LEU A 202 -10.80 -13.13 17.32
C LEU A 202 -9.56 -13.07 16.41
N TRP A 203 -8.41 -12.65 16.95
CA TRP A 203 -7.12 -12.65 16.22
C TRP A 203 -6.79 -14.02 15.67
N ASP A 204 -6.95 -15.07 16.47
CA ASP A 204 -6.70 -16.43 16.04
C ASP A 204 -7.61 -16.88 14.90
N LYS A 205 -8.85 -16.37 14.84
CA LYS A 205 -9.76 -16.61 13.70
C LYS A 205 -9.38 -15.83 12.45
N TYR A 206 -8.80 -14.62 12.62
CA TYR A 206 -8.36 -13.80 11.49
C TYR A 206 -7.13 -14.36 10.79
N PHE A 207 -6.18 -14.89 11.57
CA PHE A 207 -4.86 -15.31 11.10
C PHE A 207 -4.63 -16.82 11.17
N GLY A 208 -5.56 -17.57 11.79
CA GLY A 208 -5.48 -19.02 11.90
C GLY A 208 -5.94 -19.74 10.63
N GLU A 209 -5.78 -21.05 10.64
CA GLU A 209 -6.28 -21.89 9.56
C GLU A 209 -7.82 -21.97 9.61
N VAL A 210 -8.43 -21.91 8.43
CA VAL A 210 -9.86 -22.13 8.27
C VAL A 210 -10.14 -23.62 8.43
N ASP A 211 -11.12 -24.00 9.26
CA ASP A 211 -11.61 -25.38 9.33
C ASP A 211 -12.39 -25.74 8.05
N ALA A 212 -11.63 -25.96 6.98
CA ALA A 212 -12.19 -26.31 5.69
C ALA A 212 -12.94 -27.66 5.72
N LYS A 213 -12.50 -28.60 6.57
CA LYS A 213 -13.14 -29.92 6.70
C LYS A 213 -14.50 -29.77 7.37
N GLY A 214 -14.59 -29.08 8.51
CA GLY A 214 -15.86 -28.86 9.20
C GLY A 214 -16.85 -28.09 8.32
N LEU A 215 -16.35 -27.12 7.53
CA LEU A 215 -17.19 -26.39 6.58
C LEU A 215 -17.72 -27.26 5.46
N LEU A 216 -16.91 -28.18 4.91
CA LEU A 216 -17.32 -29.10 3.84
C LEU A 216 -18.31 -30.18 4.33
N GLU A 217 -18.25 -30.58 5.60
CA GLU A 217 -19.11 -31.56 6.23
C GLU A 217 -20.41 -30.96 6.82
N ASP A 218 -20.56 -29.64 6.82
CA ASP A 218 -21.75 -28.92 7.34
C ASP A 218 -22.89 -28.93 6.31
N GLU A 219 -23.80 -29.91 6.44
CA GLU A 219 -24.94 -30.08 5.52
C GLU A 219 -25.86 -28.86 5.50
N GLU A 220 -26.06 -28.16 6.62
CA GLU A 220 -26.90 -26.97 6.70
C GLU A 220 -26.24 -25.77 5.91
N PHE A 221 -24.95 -25.67 6.01
CA PHE A 221 -24.18 -24.66 5.27
C PHE A 221 -24.35 -24.79 3.75
N TRP A 222 -24.45 -26.05 3.24
CA TRP A 222 -24.59 -26.36 1.81
C TRP A 222 -26.05 -26.55 1.37
N ALA A 223 -27.03 -26.50 2.27
CA ALA A 223 -28.42 -26.69 1.92
C ALA A 223 -28.98 -25.54 1.08
N TYR A 224 -29.60 -25.85 -0.04
CA TYR A 224 -30.34 -24.94 -0.90
C TYR A 224 -31.74 -25.48 -1.21
N GLU A 225 -32.67 -24.57 -1.47
CA GLU A 225 -33.99 -24.99 -1.98
C GLU A 225 -33.83 -25.58 -3.39
N ASP A 226 -34.56 -26.65 -3.67
CA ASP A 226 -34.59 -27.30 -4.99
C ASP A 226 -35.45 -26.48 -5.97
N LYS A 227 -34.89 -25.37 -6.43
CA LYS A 227 -35.49 -24.49 -7.45
C LYS A 227 -34.46 -23.89 -8.37
N ALA A 228 -34.83 -23.66 -9.62
CA ALA A 228 -33.97 -22.96 -10.58
C ALA A 228 -33.81 -21.48 -10.19
N VAL A 229 -32.58 -21.08 -9.91
CA VAL A 229 -32.21 -19.67 -9.60
C VAL A 229 -30.95 -19.29 -10.34
N ALA A 230 -30.74 -17.97 -10.52
CA ALA A 230 -29.50 -17.47 -11.11
C ALA A 230 -28.31 -17.79 -10.19
N THR A 231 -27.17 -18.19 -10.76
CA THR A 231 -25.93 -18.52 -10.01
C THR A 231 -25.45 -17.38 -9.11
N ARG A 232 -25.64 -16.12 -9.51
CA ARG A 232 -25.34 -14.94 -8.66
C ARG A 232 -26.15 -14.93 -7.36
N ALA A 233 -27.39 -15.45 -7.36
CA ALA A 233 -28.21 -15.54 -6.15
C ALA A 233 -27.67 -16.60 -5.20
N LEU A 234 -27.23 -17.75 -5.73
CA LEU A 234 -26.54 -18.79 -4.95
C LEU A 234 -25.24 -18.28 -4.36
N SER A 235 -24.44 -17.55 -5.17
CA SER A 235 -23.21 -16.90 -4.71
C SER A 235 -23.48 -15.91 -3.56
N GLY A 236 -24.50 -15.07 -3.68
CA GLY A 236 -24.87 -14.11 -2.63
C GLY A 236 -25.31 -14.80 -1.33
N THR A 237 -26.04 -15.90 -1.42
CA THR A 237 -26.38 -16.75 -0.27
C THR A 237 -25.10 -17.30 0.37
N MET A 238 -24.17 -17.82 -0.44
CA MET A 238 -22.91 -18.38 0.05
C MET A 238 -22.04 -17.32 0.74
N ILE A 239 -21.88 -16.14 0.14
CA ILE A 239 -21.14 -15.00 0.74
C ILE A 239 -21.70 -14.66 2.12
N ASN A 240 -23.03 -14.60 2.25
CA ASN A 240 -23.67 -14.30 3.52
C ASN A 240 -23.54 -15.41 4.57
N ARG A 241 -23.46 -16.67 4.17
CA ARG A 241 -23.14 -17.77 5.08
C ARG A 241 -21.66 -17.75 5.49
N LEU A 242 -20.76 -17.48 4.54
CA LEU A 242 -19.32 -17.40 4.79
C LEU A 242 -18.96 -16.24 5.71
N LYS A 243 -19.60 -15.08 5.60
CA LYS A 243 -19.31 -13.91 6.45
C LYS A 243 -19.47 -14.20 7.94
N ASP A 244 -20.36 -15.14 8.29
CA ASP A 244 -20.63 -15.52 9.68
C ASP A 244 -19.60 -16.55 10.20
N ARG A 245 -18.94 -17.26 9.30
CA ARG A 245 -17.87 -18.25 9.61
C ARG A 245 -16.47 -17.61 9.53
N LEU A 246 -16.29 -16.64 8.66
CA LEU A 246 -15.01 -15.99 8.36
C LEU A 246 -15.10 -14.50 8.72
N PRO A 247 -14.73 -14.11 9.95
CA PRO A 247 -14.81 -12.72 10.39
C PRO A 247 -13.90 -11.78 9.57
N ASN A 248 -12.86 -12.31 8.94
CA ASN A 248 -11.93 -11.62 8.06
C ASN A 248 -12.37 -11.59 6.58
N LEU A 249 -13.57 -12.10 6.24
CA LEU A 249 -14.14 -11.92 4.91
C LEU A 249 -14.50 -10.46 4.67
N PHE A 250 -13.84 -9.84 3.69
CA PHE A 250 -13.88 -8.43 3.39
C PHE A 250 -13.86 -8.23 1.88
N GLY A 251 -14.72 -7.43 1.31
CA GLY A 251 -14.77 -7.24 -0.13
C GLY A 251 -16.00 -6.51 -0.62
N GLY A 252 -16.16 -6.45 -1.94
CA GLY A 252 -17.26 -5.76 -2.58
C GLY A 252 -17.25 -5.88 -4.09
N SER A 253 -17.81 -4.92 -4.78
CA SER A 253 -17.81 -4.85 -6.23
C SER A 253 -17.77 -3.42 -6.76
N ALA A 254 -17.37 -3.28 -8.02
CA ALA A 254 -17.39 -2.00 -8.73
C ALA A 254 -18.81 -1.68 -9.18
N ASP A 255 -19.55 -0.94 -8.35
CA ASP A 255 -20.92 -0.40 -8.59
C ASP A 255 -22.02 -1.45 -8.90
N LEU A 256 -21.73 -2.74 -8.78
CA LEU A 256 -22.63 -3.81 -9.20
C LEU A 256 -23.16 -4.71 -8.05
N ALA A 257 -22.96 -4.33 -6.80
CA ALA A 257 -23.36 -5.15 -5.65
C ALA A 257 -24.85 -5.59 -5.68
N PRO A 258 -25.82 -4.75 -6.05
CA PRO A 258 -27.22 -5.17 -6.16
C PRO A 258 -27.47 -6.23 -7.25
N SER A 259 -26.67 -6.18 -8.33
CA SER A 259 -26.83 -7.08 -9.50
C SER A 259 -26.10 -8.39 -9.31
N ASN A 260 -24.86 -8.38 -8.83
CA ASN A 260 -24.03 -9.57 -8.64
C ASN A 260 -24.16 -10.20 -7.25
N LYS A 261 -24.94 -9.56 -6.35
CA LYS A 261 -25.27 -10.08 -5.00
C LYS A 261 -24.06 -10.25 -4.09
N THR A 262 -23.09 -9.34 -4.17
CA THR A 262 -21.87 -9.39 -3.35
C THR A 262 -21.99 -8.71 -1.98
N HIS A 263 -23.13 -8.08 -1.68
CA HIS A 263 -23.34 -7.43 -0.40
C HIS A 263 -23.46 -8.42 0.76
N MET A 264 -22.70 -8.21 1.80
CA MET A 264 -22.75 -8.93 3.07
C MET A 264 -23.73 -8.23 4.01
N ASN A 265 -24.88 -8.84 4.28
CA ASN A 265 -25.92 -8.27 5.15
C ASN A 265 -25.38 -8.07 6.57
N ASP A 266 -25.74 -6.96 7.20
CA ASP A 266 -25.36 -6.61 8.58
C ASP A 266 -23.82 -6.54 8.84
N ALA A 267 -23.00 -6.47 7.78
CA ALA A 267 -21.55 -6.41 7.88
C ALA A 267 -20.98 -4.97 7.82
N GLY A 268 -21.84 -3.95 7.72
CA GLY A 268 -21.46 -2.55 7.62
C GLY A 268 -20.72 -2.20 6.31
N ASP A 269 -20.61 -0.91 6.02
CA ASP A 269 -19.93 -0.38 4.84
C ASP A 269 -18.56 0.20 5.26
N PHE A 270 -17.49 -0.26 4.63
CA PHE A 270 -16.14 0.24 4.90
C PHE A 270 -15.99 1.66 4.36
N SER A 271 -15.73 2.60 5.24
CA SER A 271 -15.60 4.02 4.92
C SER A 271 -14.59 4.71 5.85
N LYS A 272 -14.25 5.97 5.55
CA LYS A 272 -13.43 6.80 6.43
C LYS A 272 -14.05 7.06 7.82
N ASP A 273 -15.36 6.92 7.93
CA ASP A 273 -16.11 7.14 9.17
C ASP A 273 -16.36 5.82 9.94
N ASP A 274 -16.20 4.68 9.26
CA ASP A 274 -16.34 3.34 9.86
C ASP A 274 -15.46 2.31 9.15
N TYR A 275 -14.28 2.07 9.71
CA TYR A 275 -13.36 1.03 9.20
C TYR A 275 -13.69 -0.40 9.68
N LEU A 276 -14.72 -0.59 10.53
CA LEU A 276 -15.20 -1.93 10.91
C LEU A 276 -16.10 -2.54 9.83
N GLY A 277 -16.71 -1.73 8.97
CA GLY A 277 -17.51 -2.22 7.85
C GLY A 277 -16.70 -3.16 6.95
N ARG A 278 -17.35 -4.21 6.43
CA ARG A 278 -16.72 -5.24 5.60
C ARG A 278 -17.15 -5.19 4.14
N ASN A 279 -18.18 -4.40 3.80
CA ASN A 279 -18.58 -4.15 2.42
C ASN A 279 -17.75 -3.00 1.83
N LEU A 280 -16.99 -3.28 0.78
CA LEU A 280 -16.23 -2.30 0.01
C LEU A 280 -17.05 -1.79 -1.18
N HIS A 281 -17.12 -0.47 -1.31
CA HIS A 281 -17.74 0.20 -2.44
C HIS A 281 -16.64 0.79 -3.33
N PHE A 282 -16.22 0.05 -4.35
CA PHE A 282 -15.17 0.50 -5.27
C PHE A 282 -15.64 1.62 -6.22
N GLY A 283 -16.97 1.75 -6.43
CA GLY A 283 -17.51 2.59 -7.50
C GLY A 283 -17.12 2.04 -8.87
N VAL A 284 -17.12 2.84 -9.93
CA VAL A 284 -16.70 2.41 -11.27
C VAL A 284 -15.16 2.46 -11.34
N ARG A 285 -14.51 1.52 -10.66
CA ARG A 285 -13.04 1.39 -10.52
C ARG A 285 -12.62 -0.09 -10.58
N GLU A 286 -12.94 -0.73 -11.71
CA GLU A 286 -12.77 -2.16 -11.91
C GLU A 286 -11.29 -2.58 -11.87
N PHE A 287 -10.39 -1.73 -12.35
CA PHE A 287 -8.96 -2.04 -12.37
C PHE A 287 -8.29 -1.91 -11.00
N ALA A 288 -8.78 -1.03 -10.13
CA ALA A 288 -8.27 -0.90 -8.77
C ALA A 288 -8.84 -1.95 -7.81
N MET A 289 -9.99 -2.52 -8.16
CA MET A 289 -10.65 -3.58 -7.39
C MET A 289 -9.86 -4.88 -7.44
#